data_0708137ff1925e130c0b50fd64779acb
#
_entry.id   0708137ff1925e130c0b50fd64779acb
#
_cell.length_a   1.000
_cell.length_b   1.000
_cell.length_c   1.000
_cell.angle_alpha   90.00
_cell.angle_beta   90.00
_cell.angle_gamma   90.00
#
_symmetry.space_group_name_H-M   'P 1'
#
loop_
_entity.id
_entity.type
_entity.pdbx_description
1 polymer ?
#
loop_
_entity_poly.entity_id
_entity_poly.type
_entity_poly.pdbx_seq_one_letter_code
_entity_poly.pdbx_strand_id
1 'polypeptide(L)'
;MRVLVTGAFGRLGQEAVERLVEEGHSVIAFDVPSRRNQKQARRFEGRVETVWGDIRLPEDIGPCVEQCDAIIHNAGVLAPASENDPELAYAVNVGGTKNILDAMKRREKPPVLVFASSLSVCGPRTPGGPPLTGADPAIGTDNYTSNKAECERLLHESGLPYVIFRIGVSVGEKAAAGDLSPDVFRVLFGIDPDTRMEWVHPADVAFAQVRAIETPGALGKILMIGGGQDCRLTFGEFYGSMFDATGVGRFPREAYGAGEYYCDWLDTDESQALLVYQRTSFDAFIVRLRNASRFTRLLVRIFAPIIRWFMLRYSDAWQSRKSRA
;
A
#
# COMPACT_ATOMS: atom_id res chain seq x y z
N MET A 1 2.05 -13.91 20.51
CA MET A 1 2.71 -14.64 19.40
C MET A 1 4.04 -13.96 19.07
N ARG A 2 4.98 -14.67 18.44
CA ARG A 2 6.17 -14.09 17.82
C ARG A 2 5.91 -13.89 16.32
N VAL A 3 5.88 -12.64 15.87
CA VAL A 3 5.43 -12.29 14.52
C VAL A 3 6.59 -11.71 13.71
N LEU A 4 6.86 -12.30 12.55
CA LEU A 4 7.80 -11.76 11.58
C LEU A 4 7.09 -10.71 10.70
N VAL A 5 7.65 -9.51 10.63
CA VAL A 5 7.22 -8.46 9.69
C VAL A 5 8.34 -8.23 8.69
N THR A 6 8.13 -8.55 7.42
CA THR A 6 9.08 -8.21 6.35
C THR A 6 8.72 -6.86 5.74
N GLY A 7 9.72 -6.10 5.30
CA GLY A 7 9.51 -4.69 4.92
C GLY A 7 9.08 -3.85 6.12
N ALA A 8 9.58 -4.20 7.31
CA ALA A 8 9.14 -3.70 8.61
C ALA A 8 9.24 -2.18 8.75
N PHE A 9 10.20 -1.56 8.06
CA PHE A 9 10.41 -0.11 8.12
C PHE A 9 9.88 0.64 6.88
N GLY A 10 9.14 -0.06 6.01
CA GLY A 10 8.31 0.51 4.96
C GLY A 10 7.06 1.21 5.53
N ARG A 11 6.22 1.78 4.64
CA ARG A 11 5.02 2.55 5.07
C ARG A 11 4.02 1.68 5.85
N LEU A 12 3.62 0.55 5.31
CA LEU A 12 2.70 -0.39 5.98
C LEU A 12 3.40 -1.15 7.11
N GLY A 13 4.68 -1.52 6.90
CA GLY A 13 5.43 -2.29 7.89
C GLY A 13 5.55 -1.57 9.24
N GLN A 14 5.84 -0.26 9.25
CA GLN A 14 5.90 0.52 10.48
C GLN A 14 4.58 0.52 11.26
N GLU A 15 3.46 0.66 10.56
CA GLU A 15 2.13 0.62 11.19
C GLU A 15 1.83 -0.79 11.75
N ALA A 16 2.21 -1.85 11.01
CA ALA A 16 2.07 -3.22 11.49
C ALA A 16 2.96 -3.52 12.71
N VAL A 17 4.22 -3.08 12.69
CA VAL A 17 5.15 -3.23 13.83
C VAL A 17 4.61 -2.49 15.07
N GLU A 18 4.18 -1.22 14.90
CA GLU A 18 3.62 -0.45 16.02
C GLU A 18 2.39 -1.15 16.60
N ARG A 19 1.48 -1.61 15.74
CA ARG A 19 0.26 -2.27 16.17
C ARG A 19 0.51 -3.59 16.91
N LEU A 20 1.43 -4.42 16.41
CA LEU A 20 1.83 -5.66 17.05
C LEU A 20 2.42 -5.43 18.46
N VAL A 21 3.27 -4.41 18.58
CA VAL A 21 3.87 -4.04 19.88
C VAL A 21 2.80 -3.54 20.86
N GLU A 22 1.85 -2.71 20.40
CA GLU A 22 0.72 -2.23 21.20
C GLU A 22 -0.16 -3.38 21.72
N GLU A 23 -0.33 -4.45 20.93
CA GLU A 23 -1.11 -5.63 21.30
C GLU A 23 -0.28 -6.69 22.07
N GLY A 24 0.97 -6.39 22.39
CA GLY A 24 1.82 -7.25 23.23
C GLY A 24 2.45 -8.44 22.52
N HIS A 25 2.54 -8.41 21.21
CA HIS A 25 3.26 -9.43 20.43
C HIS A 25 4.78 -9.19 20.47
N SER A 26 5.55 -10.28 20.38
CA SER A 26 6.99 -10.23 20.12
C SER A 26 7.22 -10.09 18.61
N VAL A 27 7.99 -9.09 18.18
CA VAL A 27 8.15 -8.75 16.75
C VAL A 27 9.57 -8.98 16.30
N ILE A 28 9.73 -9.73 15.19
CA ILE A 28 10.95 -9.78 14.37
C ILE A 28 10.74 -8.81 13.22
N ALA A 29 11.42 -7.68 13.23
CA ALA A 29 11.35 -6.65 12.21
C ALA A 29 12.47 -6.85 11.19
N PHE A 30 12.14 -7.46 10.04
CA PHE A 30 13.09 -7.78 8.96
C PHE A 30 13.01 -6.74 7.84
N ASP A 31 14.16 -6.16 7.47
CA ASP A 31 14.26 -5.22 6.35
C ASP A 31 15.72 -5.08 5.86
N VAL A 32 15.91 -4.46 4.68
CA VAL A 32 17.24 -4.13 4.16
C VAL A 32 17.84 -2.93 4.91
N PRO A 33 19.17 -2.90 5.16
CA PRO A 33 19.83 -1.87 5.97
C PRO A 33 20.06 -0.53 5.22
N SER A 34 19.02 -0.01 4.56
CA SER A 34 19.09 1.31 3.93
C SER A 34 19.16 2.43 4.98
N ARG A 35 19.77 3.58 4.63
CA ARG A 35 19.81 4.76 5.53
C ARG A 35 18.41 5.18 6.00
N ARG A 36 17.41 5.07 5.12
CA ARG A 36 16.02 5.37 5.42
C ARG A 36 15.46 4.39 6.46
N ASN A 37 15.63 3.09 6.23
CA ASN A 37 15.10 2.05 7.12
C ASN A 37 15.76 2.08 8.49
N GLN A 38 17.09 2.28 8.55
CA GLN A 38 17.82 2.47 9.81
C GLN A 38 17.30 3.67 10.61
N LYS A 39 16.97 4.79 9.94
CA LYS A 39 16.38 5.96 10.60
C LYS A 39 14.97 5.63 11.17
N GLN A 40 14.16 4.87 10.44
CA GLN A 40 12.82 4.48 10.91
C GLN A 40 12.91 3.46 12.05
N ALA A 41 13.84 2.52 11.99
CA ALA A 41 14.05 1.49 13.02
C ALA A 41 14.31 2.08 14.41
N ARG A 42 14.94 3.25 14.53
CA ARG A 42 15.21 3.94 15.82
C ARG A 42 13.94 4.14 16.66
N ARG A 43 12.78 4.27 16.03
CA ARG A 43 11.50 4.43 16.74
C ARG A 43 11.09 3.18 17.52
N PHE A 44 11.64 2.04 17.14
CA PHE A 44 11.32 0.71 17.68
C PHE A 44 12.46 0.11 18.51
N GLU A 45 13.53 0.87 18.72
CA GLU A 45 14.72 0.43 19.48
C GLU A 45 14.30 -0.04 20.89
N GLY A 46 14.76 -1.23 21.27
CA GLY A 46 14.38 -1.86 22.52
C GLY A 46 12.95 -2.43 22.60
N ARG A 47 12.13 -2.24 21.57
CA ARG A 47 10.74 -2.72 21.51
C ARG A 47 10.56 -3.94 20.59
N VAL A 48 11.45 -4.14 19.63
CA VAL A 48 11.41 -5.21 18.64
C VAL A 48 12.81 -5.79 18.43
N GLU A 49 12.87 -7.02 17.94
CA GLU A 49 14.09 -7.60 17.40
C GLU A 49 14.26 -7.14 15.95
N THR A 50 15.28 -6.35 15.68
CA THR A 50 15.58 -5.89 14.31
C THR A 50 16.57 -6.82 13.65
N VAL A 51 16.20 -7.38 12.50
CA VAL A 51 17.05 -8.22 11.65
C VAL A 51 17.26 -7.52 10.32
N TRP A 52 18.51 -7.20 10.03
CA TRP A 52 18.92 -6.62 8.74
C TRP A 52 19.32 -7.75 7.79
N GLY A 53 18.68 -7.82 6.61
CA GLY A 53 18.96 -8.85 5.62
C GLY A 53 18.30 -8.56 4.29
N ASP A 54 18.61 -9.39 3.30
CA ASP A 54 18.02 -9.34 1.97
C ASP A 54 17.07 -10.53 1.79
N ILE A 55 15.80 -10.25 1.53
CA ILE A 55 14.77 -11.29 1.37
C ILE A 55 15.05 -12.25 0.19
N ARG A 56 15.92 -11.83 -0.75
CA ARG A 56 16.37 -12.64 -1.87
C ARG A 56 17.30 -13.78 -1.44
N LEU A 57 17.90 -13.67 -0.24
CA LEU A 57 18.84 -14.63 0.31
C LEU A 57 18.12 -15.55 1.31
N PRO A 58 17.97 -16.86 1.01
CA PRO A 58 17.32 -17.80 1.93
C PRO A 58 17.99 -17.88 3.31
N GLU A 59 19.29 -17.66 3.39
CA GLU A 59 20.08 -17.65 4.62
C GLU A 59 19.75 -16.47 5.53
N ASP A 60 19.27 -15.34 4.98
CA ASP A 60 18.89 -14.17 5.76
C ASP A 60 17.46 -14.30 6.31
N ILE A 61 16.50 -14.73 5.46
CA ILE A 61 15.08 -14.77 5.85
C ILE A 61 14.69 -16.07 6.53
N GLY A 62 15.31 -17.20 6.17
CA GLY A 62 14.98 -18.53 6.69
C GLY A 62 14.98 -18.62 8.22
N PRO A 63 16.05 -18.20 8.91
CA PRO A 63 16.11 -18.22 10.37
C PRO A 63 14.98 -17.41 11.06
N CYS A 64 14.51 -16.32 10.44
CA CYS A 64 13.39 -15.53 10.95
C CYS A 64 12.05 -16.29 10.84
N VAL A 65 11.84 -16.99 9.72
CA VAL A 65 10.65 -17.83 9.51
C VAL A 65 10.64 -19.03 10.46
N GLU A 66 11.78 -19.60 10.77
CA GLU A 66 11.90 -20.75 11.69
C GLU A 66 11.49 -20.39 13.11
N GLN A 67 11.58 -19.12 13.52
CA GLN A 67 11.36 -18.67 14.87
C GLN A 67 10.01 -17.96 15.11
N CYS A 68 9.17 -17.78 14.08
CA CYS A 68 7.93 -17.05 14.21
C CYS A 68 6.68 -17.95 14.19
N ASP A 69 5.59 -17.44 14.77
CA ASP A 69 4.27 -18.07 14.78
C ASP A 69 3.38 -17.58 13.63
N ALA A 70 3.65 -16.36 13.15
CA ALA A 70 2.95 -15.73 12.04
C ALA A 70 3.88 -14.78 11.27
N ILE A 71 3.52 -14.49 10.02
CA ILE A 71 4.27 -13.62 9.11
C ILE A 71 3.34 -12.57 8.53
N ILE A 72 3.73 -11.30 8.63
CA ILE A 72 3.13 -10.19 7.87
C ILE A 72 4.14 -9.79 6.79
N HIS A 73 3.82 -10.14 5.54
CA HIS A 73 4.73 -9.97 4.42
C HIS A 73 4.40 -8.69 3.65
N ASN A 74 5.05 -7.58 4.05
CA ASN A 74 4.91 -6.26 3.43
C ASN A 74 6.12 -5.88 2.53
N ALA A 75 7.20 -6.68 2.54
CA ALA A 75 8.34 -6.43 1.68
C ALA A 75 7.94 -6.48 0.20
N GLY A 76 8.46 -5.54 -0.57
CA GLY A 76 8.24 -5.51 -2.01
C GLY A 76 8.72 -4.22 -2.66
N VAL A 77 9.07 -4.32 -3.94
CA VAL A 77 9.40 -3.20 -4.82
C VAL A 77 8.13 -2.80 -5.56
N LEU A 78 7.70 -1.55 -5.37
CA LEU A 78 6.50 -0.98 -5.97
C LEU A 78 6.83 -0.13 -7.19
N ALA A 79 5.83 0.15 -8.03
CA ALA A 79 5.95 1.15 -9.09
C ALA A 79 6.24 2.56 -8.50
N PRO A 80 7.07 3.39 -9.15
CA PRO A 80 7.69 3.16 -10.46
C PRO A 80 9.01 2.34 -10.40
N ALA A 81 9.55 2.01 -9.23
CA ALA A 81 10.83 1.31 -9.11
C ALA A 81 10.81 -0.10 -9.73
N SER A 82 9.68 -0.80 -9.66
CA SER A 82 9.50 -2.10 -10.32
C SER A 82 9.55 -2.03 -11.85
N GLU A 83 9.16 -0.89 -12.42
CA GLU A 83 9.21 -0.66 -13.86
C GLU A 83 10.61 -0.23 -14.32
N ASN A 84 11.34 0.46 -13.45
CA ASN A 84 12.71 0.92 -13.72
C ASN A 84 13.74 -0.23 -13.62
N ASP A 85 13.51 -1.21 -12.75
CA ASP A 85 14.36 -2.40 -12.57
C ASP A 85 13.48 -3.64 -12.36
N PRO A 86 12.94 -4.22 -13.46
CA PRO A 86 12.05 -5.39 -13.39
C PRO A 86 12.71 -6.64 -12.82
N GLU A 87 14.01 -6.83 -13.07
CA GLU A 87 14.75 -7.99 -12.60
C GLU A 87 14.90 -7.96 -11.07
N LEU A 88 15.31 -6.82 -10.52
CA LEU A 88 15.36 -6.61 -9.08
C LEU A 88 13.97 -6.76 -8.46
N ALA A 89 12.96 -6.16 -9.07
CA ALA A 89 11.59 -6.25 -8.58
C ALA A 89 11.09 -7.70 -8.53
N TYR A 90 11.33 -8.49 -9.58
CA TYR A 90 10.97 -9.90 -9.60
C TYR A 90 11.73 -10.70 -8.53
N ALA A 91 13.04 -10.49 -8.43
CA ALA A 91 13.88 -11.19 -7.45
C ALA A 91 13.43 -10.89 -6.00
N VAL A 92 13.06 -9.64 -5.69
CA VAL A 92 12.56 -9.25 -4.36
C VAL A 92 11.14 -9.75 -4.14
N ASN A 93 10.21 -9.42 -5.06
CA ASN A 93 8.79 -9.68 -4.85
C ASN A 93 8.47 -11.17 -4.94
N VAL A 94 8.87 -11.82 -6.03
CA VAL A 94 8.56 -13.24 -6.29
C VAL A 94 9.60 -14.13 -5.64
N GLY A 95 10.89 -13.86 -5.84
CA GLY A 95 11.98 -14.63 -5.24
C GLY A 95 11.93 -14.61 -3.71
N GLY A 96 11.74 -13.43 -3.11
CA GLY A 96 11.59 -13.28 -1.66
C GLY A 96 10.39 -14.02 -1.10
N THR A 97 9.23 -13.97 -1.79
CA THR A 97 8.04 -14.75 -1.41
C THR A 97 8.32 -16.25 -1.47
N LYS A 98 9.00 -16.74 -2.53
CA LYS A 98 9.41 -18.15 -2.64
C LYS A 98 10.30 -18.58 -1.47
N ASN A 99 11.28 -17.77 -1.09
CA ASN A 99 12.17 -18.06 0.03
C ASN A 99 11.41 -18.20 1.36
N ILE A 100 10.40 -17.34 1.59
CA ILE A 100 9.51 -17.48 2.75
C ILE A 100 8.74 -18.79 2.70
N LEU A 101 8.07 -19.09 1.58
CA LEU A 101 7.27 -20.29 1.42
C LEU A 101 8.12 -21.57 1.60
N ASP A 102 9.34 -21.58 1.05
CA ASP A 102 10.24 -22.71 1.19
C ASP A 102 10.75 -22.88 2.62
N ALA A 103 10.95 -21.80 3.36
CA ALA A 103 11.25 -21.86 4.79
C ALA A 103 10.04 -22.37 5.61
N MET A 104 8.82 -21.91 5.28
CA MET A 104 7.58 -22.39 5.92
C MET A 104 7.36 -23.90 5.72
N LYS A 105 7.62 -24.44 4.52
CA LYS A 105 7.49 -25.88 4.20
C LYS A 105 8.39 -26.77 5.05
N ARG A 106 9.50 -26.26 5.56
CA ARG A 106 10.41 -27.02 6.44
C ARG A 106 9.89 -27.19 7.86
N ARG A 107 8.84 -26.45 8.23
CA ARG A 107 8.28 -26.49 9.58
C ARG A 107 7.16 -27.51 9.69
N GLU A 108 7.15 -28.29 10.77
CA GLU A 108 6.04 -29.20 11.11
C GLU A 108 4.72 -28.43 11.33
N LYS A 109 4.82 -27.23 11.93
CA LYS A 109 3.69 -26.29 12.10
C LYS A 109 4.06 -24.97 11.41
N PRO A 110 3.71 -24.81 10.14
CA PRO A 110 4.02 -23.58 9.41
C PRO A 110 3.26 -22.38 9.99
N PRO A 111 3.89 -21.19 10.05
CA PRO A 111 3.25 -19.97 10.48
C PRO A 111 2.14 -19.55 9.49
N VAL A 112 1.17 -18.78 9.98
CA VAL A 112 0.19 -18.11 9.08
C VAL A 112 0.89 -16.96 8.37
N LEU A 113 0.73 -16.87 7.06
CA LEU A 113 1.28 -15.79 6.24
C LEU A 113 0.17 -14.82 5.78
N VAL A 114 0.23 -13.57 6.21
CA VAL A 114 -0.60 -12.48 5.65
C VAL A 114 0.21 -11.74 4.60
N PHE A 115 -0.23 -11.84 3.35
CA PHE A 115 0.45 -11.27 2.19
C PHE A 115 -0.19 -9.96 1.73
N ALA A 116 0.61 -8.90 1.66
CA ALA A 116 0.20 -7.62 1.11
C ALA A 116 0.24 -7.65 -0.43
N SER A 117 -0.91 -7.96 -1.04
CA SER A 117 -1.18 -7.78 -2.46
C SER A 117 -1.78 -6.40 -2.73
N SER A 118 -2.29 -6.15 -3.92
CA SER A 118 -2.86 -4.89 -4.36
C SER A 118 -4.16 -5.11 -5.11
N LEU A 119 -5.10 -4.19 -4.97
CA LEU A 119 -6.32 -4.17 -5.81
C LEU A 119 -5.98 -4.10 -7.31
N SER A 120 -4.86 -3.47 -7.66
CA SER A 120 -4.45 -3.27 -9.07
C SER A 120 -4.08 -4.56 -9.80
N VAL A 121 -3.91 -5.69 -9.10
CA VAL A 121 -3.75 -7.01 -9.76
C VAL A 121 -4.96 -7.41 -10.61
N CYS A 122 -6.12 -6.83 -10.33
CA CYS A 122 -7.35 -7.11 -11.10
C CYS A 122 -7.36 -6.47 -12.49
N GLY A 123 -6.39 -5.58 -12.80
CA GLY A 123 -6.25 -4.96 -14.11
C GLY A 123 -7.38 -3.98 -14.49
N PRO A 124 -7.56 -3.73 -15.80
CA PRO A 124 -8.55 -2.79 -16.31
C PRO A 124 -9.98 -3.17 -15.94
N ARG A 125 -10.81 -2.16 -15.65
CA ARG A 125 -12.20 -2.34 -15.27
C ARG A 125 -13.15 -1.65 -16.25
N THR A 126 -14.33 -2.24 -16.43
CA THR A 126 -15.42 -1.56 -17.14
C THR A 126 -15.95 -0.42 -16.25
N PRO A 127 -15.97 0.83 -16.73
CA PRO A 127 -16.51 1.94 -15.94
C PRO A 127 -17.94 1.66 -15.48
N GLY A 128 -18.22 1.95 -14.21
CA GLY A 128 -19.55 1.74 -13.61
C GLY A 128 -19.90 0.28 -13.27
N GLY A 129 -18.96 -0.65 -13.38
CA GLY A 129 -19.14 -2.04 -12.95
C GLY A 129 -19.33 -2.17 -11.42
N PRO A 130 -19.63 -3.38 -10.92
CA PRO A 130 -19.73 -3.65 -9.49
C PRO A 130 -18.36 -3.47 -8.81
N PRO A 131 -18.32 -3.25 -7.46
CA PRO A 131 -17.06 -3.24 -6.72
C PRO A 131 -16.23 -4.52 -6.93
N LEU A 132 -14.89 -4.39 -6.84
CA LEU A 132 -13.96 -5.50 -6.91
C LEU A 132 -14.12 -6.44 -5.73
N THR A 133 -14.06 -7.74 -6.00
CA THR A 133 -14.16 -8.82 -5.01
C THR A 133 -12.87 -9.65 -4.93
N GLY A 134 -12.73 -10.48 -3.92
CA GLY A 134 -11.64 -11.46 -3.84
C GLY A 134 -11.68 -12.51 -4.96
N ALA A 135 -12.84 -12.73 -5.58
CA ALA A 135 -13.03 -13.67 -6.70
C ALA A 135 -12.61 -13.10 -8.07
N ASP A 136 -12.41 -11.79 -8.19
CA ASP A 136 -11.91 -11.20 -9.45
C ASP A 136 -10.51 -11.77 -9.76
N PRO A 137 -10.23 -12.10 -11.04
CA PRO A 137 -8.95 -12.71 -11.40
C PRO A 137 -7.79 -11.74 -11.20
N ALA A 138 -6.62 -12.28 -10.80
CA ALA A 138 -5.37 -11.55 -10.81
C ALA A 138 -4.77 -11.64 -12.23
N ILE A 139 -4.83 -10.54 -12.99
CA ILE A 139 -4.41 -10.50 -14.40
C ILE A 139 -2.94 -10.09 -14.52
N GLY A 140 -2.54 -9.04 -13.78
CA GLY A 140 -1.21 -8.44 -13.91
C GLY A 140 -1.03 -7.70 -15.25
N THR A 141 -0.78 -6.40 -15.22
CA THR A 141 -0.72 -5.55 -16.43
C THR A 141 0.61 -4.81 -16.57
N ASP A 142 1.38 -4.76 -15.51
CA ASP A 142 2.73 -4.21 -15.43
C ASP A 142 3.63 -5.13 -14.60
N ASN A 143 4.89 -4.80 -14.42
CA ASN A 143 5.83 -5.64 -13.67
C ASN A 143 5.39 -5.80 -12.20
N TYR A 144 4.93 -4.72 -11.58
CA TYR A 144 4.48 -4.78 -10.18
C TYR A 144 3.28 -5.69 -10.00
N THR A 145 2.22 -5.48 -10.78
CA THR A 145 0.98 -6.25 -10.67
C THR A 145 1.16 -7.70 -11.11
N SER A 146 2.00 -7.96 -12.14
CA SER A 146 2.37 -9.31 -12.56
C SER A 146 3.12 -10.06 -11.45
N ASN A 147 4.06 -9.41 -10.76
CA ASN A 147 4.76 -10.01 -9.64
C ASN A 147 3.81 -10.33 -8.48
N LYS A 148 2.84 -9.43 -8.17
CA LYS A 148 1.86 -9.67 -7.13
C LYS A 148 0.91 -10.82 -7.49
N ALA A 149 0.44 -10.88 -8.75
CA ALA A 149 -0.40 -11.97 -9.26
C ALA A 149 0.34 -13.33 -9.18
N GLU A 150 1.62 -13.36 -9.53
CA GLU A 150 2.45 -14.57 -9.39
C GLU A 150 2.61 -14.98 -7.93
N CYS A 151 2.79 -14.04 -7.00
CA CYS A 151 2.85 -14.33 -5.58
C CYS A 151 1.52 -14.89 -5.05
N GLU A 152 0.35 -14.33 -5.47
CA GLU A 152 -0.96 -14.87 -5.10
C GLU A 152 -1.11 -16.32 -5.58
N ARG A 153 -0.69 -16.63 -6.82
CA ARG A 153 -0.69 -18.00 -7.36
C ARG A 153 0.19 -18.93 -6.54
N LEU A 154 1.42 -18.50 -6.22
CA LEU A 154 2.35 -19.29 -5.41
C LEU A 154 1.81 -19.62 -4.01
N LEU A 155 1.17 -18.64 -3.35
CA LEU A 155 0.53 -18.85 -2.06
C LEU A 155 -0.60 -19.87 -2.17
N HIS A 156 -1.47 -19.71 -3.17
CA HIS A 156 -2.60 -20.61 -3.39
C HIS A 156 -2.15 -22.06 -3.65
N GLU A 157 -1.11 -22.25 -4.47
CA GLU A 157 -0.56 -23.56 -4.80
C GLU A 157 0.33 -24.18 -3.70
N SER A 158 0.72 -23.38 -2.69
CA SER A 158 1.69 -23.83 -1.68
C SER A 158 1.17 -24.89 -0.72
N GLY A 159 -0.16 -24.93 -0.51
CA GLY A 159 -0.80 -25.74 0.54
C GLY A 159 -0.52 -25.25 1.97
N LEU A 160 0.12 -24.09 2.14
CA LEU A 160 0.44 -23.48 3.44
C LEU A 160 -0.70 -22.56 3.95
N PRO A 161 -0.76 -22.26 5.24
CA PRO A 161 -1.76 -21.33 5.75
C PRO A 161 -1.44 -19.89 5.34
N TYR A 162 -2.34 -19.24 4.57
CA TYR A 162 -2.17 -17.88 4.11
C TYR A 162 -3.47 -17.06 4.20
N VAL A 163 -3.31 -15.74 4.15
CA VAL A 163 -4.36 -14.76 3.87
C VAL A 163 -3.79 -13.75 2.87
N ILE A 164 -4.49 -13.50 1.77
CA ILE A 164 -4.09 -12.50 0.77
C ILE A 164 -4.92 -11.24 0.96
N PHE A 165 -4.26 -10.10 1.07
CA PHE A 165 -4.89 -8.78 1.14
C PHE A 165 -4.70 -8.03 -0.18
N ARG A 166 -5.75 -7.86 -0.96
CA ARG A 166 -5.78 -6.91 -2.08
C ARG A 166 -6.14 -5.55 -1.53
N ILE A 167 -5.10 -4.78 -1.24
CA ILE A 167 -5.19 -3.50 -0.52
C ILE A 167 -5.57 -2.39 -1.51
N GLY A 168 -6.54 -1.57 -1.11
CA GLY A 168 -6.94 -0.33 -1.77
C GLY A 168 -5.85 0.74 -1.75
N VAL A 169 -6.18 1.94 -2.19
CA VAL A 169 -5.22 3.06 -2.19
C VAL A 169 -4.91 3.46 -0.75
N SER A 170 -3.69 3.18 -0.29
CA SER A 170 -3.29 3.40 1.10
C SER A 170 -2.25 4.51 1.22
N VAL A 171 -2.69 5.68 1.67
CA VAL A 171 -1.88 6.88 1.86
C VAL A 171 -2.20 7.50 3.21
N GLY A 172 -1.20 7.64 4.08
CA GLY A 172 -1.31 8.33 5.37
C GLY A 172 -0.78 9.75 5.32
N GLU A 173 -0.94 10.50 6.44
CA GLU A 173 -0.63 11.94 6.54
C GLU A 173 0.82 12.26 6.18
N LYS A 174 1.78 11.41 6.59
CA LYS A 174 3.21 11.61 6.29
C LYS A 174 3.53 11.46 4.80
N ALA A 175 2.84 10.56 4.11
CA ALA A 175 3.05 10.33 2.69
C ALA A 175 2.36 11.41 1.84
N ALA A 176 1.22 11.89 2.28
CA ALA A 176 0.47 12.96 1.62
C ALA A 176 1.24 14.29 1.54
N ALA A 177 2.24 14.50 2.42
CA ALA A 177 3.08 15.69 2.46
C ALA A 177 4.42 15.54 1.72
N GLY A 178 4.73 14.38 1.08
CA GLY A 178 6.12 13.98 0.98
C GLY A 178 6.79 13.90 -0.38
N ASP A 179 6.12 13.66 -1.48
CA ASP A 179 6.81 13.52 -2.77
C ASP A 179 6.26 14.53 -3.80
N LEU A 180 7.06 15.56 -4.05
CA LEU A 180 6.77 16.64 -5.00
C LEU A 180 7.64 16.53 -6.26
N SER A 181 8.04 15.30 -6.63
CA SER A 181 8.85 15.10 -7.83
C SER A 181 8.03 15.37 -9.11
N PRO A 182 8.68 15.82 -10.20
CA PRO A 182 8.06 16.01 -11.49
C PRO A 182 7.33 14.77 -12.01
N ASP A 183 7.87 13.60 -11.76
CA ASP A 183 7.29 12.33 -12.25
C ASP A 183 5.99 11.99 -11.52
N VAL A 184 5.90 12.27 -10.23
CA VAL A 184 4.64 12.13 -9.48
C VAL A 184 3.56 13.05 -10.06
N PHE A 185 3.90 14.29 -10.42
CA PHE A 185 2.92 15.20 -11.03
C PHE A 185 2.48 14.76 -12.42
N ARG A 186 3.39 14.20 -13.25
CA ARG A 186 3.03 13.64 -14.58
C ARG A 186 2.04 12.49 -14.41
N VAL A 187 2.33 11.56 -13.52
CA VAL A 187 1.42 10.43 -13.22
C VAL A 187 0.08 10.97 -12.73
N LEU A 188 0.07 11.87 -11.75
CA LEU A 188 -1.13 12.43 -11.17
C LEU A 188 -2.02 13.12 -12.20
N PHE A 189 -1.44 13.99 -13.04
CA PHE A 189 -2.20 14.70 -14.07
C PHE A 189 -2.47 13.85 -15.32
N GLY A 190 -1.85 12.71 -15.46
CA GLY A 190 -2.11 11.78 -16.57
C GLY A 190 -3.40 10.97 -16.40
N ILE A 191 -3.82 10.75 -15.14
CA ILE A 191 -4.96 9.89 -14.80
C ILE A 191 -6.29 10.64 -15.00
N ASP A 192 -7.33 9.89 -15.43
CA ASP A 192 -8.69 10.42 -15.48
C ASP A 192 -9.20 10.71 -14.05
N PRO A 193 -9.58 11.95 -13.72
CA PRO A 193 -10.04 12.31 -12.38
C PRO A 193 -11.37 11.64 -12.00
N ASP A 194 -12.13 11.10 -12.93
CA ASP A 194 -13.37 10.36 -12.66
C ASP A 194 -13.14 8.87 -12.38
N THR A 195 -11.87 8.39 -12.44
CA THR A 195 -11.51 7.03 -12.06
C THR A 195 -11.92 6.75 -10.62
N ARG A 196 -12.74 5.71 -10.40
CA ARG A 196 -13.18 5.30 -9.07
C ARG A 196 -12.00 4.69 -8.29
N MET A 197 -11.92 5.00 -7.01
CA MET A 197 -10.92 4.45 -6.11
C MET A 197 -11.49 4.30 -4.70
N GLU A 198 -10.99 3.34 -3.96
CA GLU A 198 -11.29 3.24 -2.53
C GLU A 198 -10.01 3.43 -1.72
N TRP A 199 -10.07 4.40 -0.82
CA TRP A 199 -8.97 4.70 0.08
C TRP A 199 -9.08 3.90 1.37
N VAL A 200 -7.93 3.53 1.97
CA VAL A 200 -7.86 2.94 3.31
C VAL A 200 -6.69 3.53 4.07
N HIS A 201 -6.89 3.84 5.35
CA HIS A 201 -5.80 4.35 6.19
C HIS A 201 -4.76 3.25 6.45
N PRO A 202 -3.43 3.55 6.37
CA PRO A 202 -2.38 2.55 6.63
C PRO A 202 -2.48 1.86 7.99
N ALA A 203 -2.90 2.58 9.04
CA ALA A 203 -3.11 1.99 10.36
C ALA A 203 -4.29 0.99 10.39
N ASP A 204 -5.32 1.19 9.56
CA ASP A 204 -6.44 0.26 9.43
C ASP A 204 -6.02 -1.01 8.66
N VAL A 205 -5.15 -0.86 7.65
CA VAL A 205 -4.52 -2.01 6.98
C VAL A 205 -3.68 -2.82 7.98
N ALA A 206 -2.84 -2.15 8.78
CA ALA A 206 -2.03 -2.80 9.80
C ALA A 206 -2.90 -3.51 10.84
N PHE A 207 -3.99 -2.87 11.28
CA PHE A 207 -4.96 -3.49 12.18
C PHE A 207 -5.56 -4.75 11.56
N ALA A 208 -5.99 -4.70 10.27
CA ALA A 208 -6.48 -5.87 9.56
C ALA A 208 -5.44 -7.00 9.50
N GLN A 209 -4.16 -6.66 9.22
CA GLN A 209 -3.07 -7.64 9.17
C GLN A 209 -2.88 -8.36 10.50
N VAL A 210 -2.88 -7.61 11.61
CA VAL A 210 -2.73 -8.18 12.95
C VAL A 210 -3.96 -9.03 13.33
N ARG A 211 -5.17 -8.57 13.00
CA ARG A 211 -6.38 -9.38 13.22
C ARG A 211 -6.39 -10.67 12.40
N ALA A 212 -5.89 -10.62 11.17
CA ALA A 212 -5.91 -11.78 10.27
C ALA A 212 -5.04 -12.95 10.77
N ILE A 213 -3.90 -12.70 11.43
CA ILE A 213 -3.07 -13.77 11.99
C ILE A 213 -3.75 -14.52 13.14
N GLU A 214 -4.78 -13.93 13.75
CA GLU A 214 -5.55 -14.49 14.87
C GLU A 214 -6.96 -14.95 14.48
N THR A 215 -7.35 -14.81 13.20
CA THR A 215 -8.70 -15.12 12.72
C THR A 215 -8.70 -16.36 11.83
N PRO A 216 -9.01 -17.56 12.37
CA PRO A 216 -9.01 -18.79 11.57
C PRO A 216 -9.93 -18.73 10.35
N GLY A 217 -11.04 -17.99 10.42
CA GLY A 217 -11.98 -17.80 9.32
C GLY A 217 -11.42 -17.02 8.13
N ALA A 218 -10.25 -16.37 8.28
CA ALA A 218 -9.57 -15.64 7.20
C ALA A 218 -8.62 -16.54 6.39
N LEU A 219 -8.26 -17.72 6.89
CA LEU A 219 -7.30 -18.62 6.25
C LEU A 219 -7.77 -19.07 4.87
N GLY A 220 -6.87 -19.06 3.89
CA GLY A 220 -7.11 -19.44 2.50
C GLY A 220 -7.90 -18.38 1.70
N LYS A 221 -8.20 -17.22 2.26
CA LYS A 221 -9.01 -16.18 1.61
C LYS A 221 -8.17 -15.10 0.93
N ILE A 222 -8.77 -14.54 -0.13
CA ILE A 222 -8.35 -13.29 -0.76
C ILE A 222 -9.35 -12.22 -0.30
N LEU A 223 -8.91 -11.31 0.54
CA LEU A 223 -9.74 -10.27 1.15
C LEU A 223 -9.44 -8.91 0.51
N MET A 224 -10.51 -8.22 0.08
CA MET A 224 -10.39 -6.83 -0.35
C MET A 224 -10.28 -5.94 0.88
N ILE A 225 -9.24 -5.11 0.96
CA ILE A 225 -8.96 -4.24 2.10
C ILE A 225 -9.09 -2.78 1.66
N GLY A 226 -10.25 -2.21 1.87
CA GLY A 226 -10.63 -0.83 1.62
C GLY A 226 -11.20 -0.17 2.87
N GLY A 227 -11.41 1.15 2.82
CA GLY A 227 -11.94 1.90 3.96
C GLY A 227 -13.46 1.88 4.09
N GLY A 228 -14.17 1.16 3.20
CA GLY A 228 -15.63 1.10 3.17
C GLY A 228 -16.28 2.29 2.44
N GLN A 229 -17.60 2.40 2.55
CA GLN A 229 -18.38 3.38 1.77
C GLN A 229 -17.92 4.83 1.95
N ASP A 230 -17.55 5.24 3.17
CA ASP A 230 -17.05 6.59 3.47
C ASP A 230 -15.66 6.89 2.87
N CYS A 231 -15.05 5.90 2.24
CA CYS A 231 -13.73 5.99 1.61
C CYS A 231 -13.77 5.72 0.09
N ARG A 232 -14.99 5.57 -0.48
CA ARG A 232 -15.22 5.44 -1.93
C ARG A 232 -15.26 6.82 -2.56
N LEU A 233 -14.29 7.07 -3.42
CA LEU A 233 -14.03 8.37 -4.01
C LEU A 233 -13.76 8.22 -5.51
N THR A 234 -13.67 9.35 -6.20
CA THR A 234 -12.93 9.43 -7.46
C THR A 234 -11.50 9.92 -7.20
N PHE A 235 -10.62 9.68 -8.16
CA PHE A 235 -9.23 10.15 -8.11
C PHE A 235 -9.14 11.68 -7.93
N GLY A 236 -10.02 12.42 -8.63
CA GLY A 236 -10.10 13.88 -8.52
C GLY A 236 -10.58 14.34 -7.15
N GLU A 237 -11.54 13.65 -6.53
CA GLU A 237 -12.02 13.94 -5.17
C GLU A 237 -10.94 13.72 -4.14
N PHE A 238 -10.22 12.59 -4.24
CA PHE A 238 -9.13 12.22 -3.33
C PHE A 238 -8.01 13.28 -3.36
N TYR A 239 -7.40 13.51 -4.53
CA TYR A 239 -6.30 14.47 -4.63
C TYR A 239 -6.75 15.91 -4.43
N GLY A 240 -7.96 16.28 -4.91
CA GLY A 240 -8.54 17.59 -4.69
C GLY A 240 -8.69 17.90 -3.21
N SER A 241 -9.17 16.95 -2.41
CA SER A 241 -9.33 17.11 -0.96
C SER A 241 -7.99 17.22 -0.24
N MET A 242 -6.97 16.45 -0.67
CA MET A 242 -5.61 16.56 -0.14
C MET A 242 -4.96 17.90 -0.47
N PHE A 243 -5.13 18.42 -1.69
CA PHE A 243 -4.63 19.73 -2.09
C PHE A 243 -5.32 20.87 -1.32
N ASP A 244 -6.62 20.76 -1.07
CA ASP A 244 -7.35 21.72 -0.22
C ASP A 244 -6.85 21.66 1.24
N ALA A 245 -6.64 20.46 1.77
CA ALA A 245 -6.15 20.27 3.14
C ALA A 245 -4.74 20.85 3.34
N THR A 246 -3.87 20.74 2.35
CA THR A 246 -2.49 21.26 2.40
C THR A 246 -2.36 22.73 2.00
N GLY A 247 -3.42 23.32 1.41
CA GLY A 247 -3.45 24.75 1.04
C GLY A 247 -3.10 25.06 -0.41
N VAL A 248 -2.80 24.04 -1.24
CA VAL A 248 -2.52 24.21 -2.67
C VAL A 248 -3.79 24.56 -3.46
N GLY A 249 -4.95 24.01 -3.03
CA GLY A 249 -6.24 24.16 -3.71
C GLY A 249 -6.41 23.19 -4.88
N ARG A 250 -7.68 22.91 -5.22
CA ARG A 250 -8.05 21.97 -6.29
C ARG A 250 -7.61 22.45 -7.67
N PHE A 251 -7.28 21.50 -8.52
CA PHE A 251 -7.02 21.76 -9.94
C PHE A 251 -8.31 21.58 -10.76
N PRO A 252 -8.46 22.32 -11.87
CA PRO A 252 -9.60 22.15 -12.77
C PRO A 252 -9.51 20.80 -13.49
N ARG A 253 -10.67 20.24 -13.92
CA ARG A 253 -10.72 18.96 -14.63
C ARG A 253 -9.78 18.92 -15.85
N GLU A 254 -9.66 20.04 -16.51
CA GLU A 254 -8.81 20.23 -17.68
C GLU A 254 -7.32 20.05 -17.43
N ALA A 255 -6.90 20.04 -16.18
CA ALA A 255 -5.52 19.73 -15.81
C ALA A 255 -5.22 18.24 -15.87
N TYR A 256 -6.24 17.40 -15.89
CA TYR A 256 -6.11 15.95 -15.89
C TYR A 256 -6.26 15.36 -17.28
N GLY A 257 -5.59 14.25 -17.52
CA GLY A 257 -5.70 13.46 -18.72
C GLY A 257 -6.89 12.49 -18.71
N ALA A 258 -6.79 11.47 -19.53
CA ALA A 258 -7.75 10.36 -19.63
C ALA A 258 -7.02 9.01 -19.52
N GLY A 259 -5.85 8.99 -18.87
CA GLY A 259 -5.08 7.78 -18.66
C GLY A 259 -5.78 6.86 -17.67
N GLU A 260 -5.64 5.57 -17.91
CA GLU A 260 -6.18 4.55 -17.01
C GLU A 260 -5.32 4.42 -15.76
N TYR A 261 -5.99 4.19 -14.64
CA TYR A 261 -5.37 3.76 -13.40
C TYR A 261 -6.18 2.58 -12.85
N TYR A 262 -5.53 1.45 -12.69
CA TYR A 262 -6.22 0.19 -12.37
C TYR A 262 -6.62 0.15 -10.89
N CYS A 263 -7.66 0.90 -10.57
CA CYS A 263 -8.32 0.89 -9.28
C CYS A 263 -9.84 1.00 -9.45
N ASP A 264 -10.58 0.64 -8.42
CA ASP A 264 -12.03 0.73 -8.34
C ASP A 264 -12.47 0.73 -6.88
N TRP A 265 -13.77 0.77 -6.62
CA TRP A 265 -14.37 0.47 -5.34
C TRP A 265 -14.26 -1.02 -5.03
N LEU A 266 -14.20 -1.34 -3.76
CA LEU A 266 -13.98 -2.69 -3.24
C LEU A 266 -15.24 -3.22 -2.55
N ASP A 267 -15.52 -4.50 -2.70
CA ASP A 267 -16.43 -5.22 -1.82
C ASP A 267 -15.64 -5.65 -0.58
N THR A 268 -15.83 -4.93 0.49
CA THR A 268 -15.14 -5.14 1.77
C THR A 268 -16.01 -5.79 2.83
N ASP A 269 -17.22 -6.26 2.50
CA ASP A 269 -18.17 -6.78 3.46
C ASP A 269 -17.60 -8.01 4.20
N GLU A 270 -17.01 -8.96 3.48
CA GLU A 270 -16.41 -10.15 4.07
C GLU A 270 -15.20 -9.79 4.95
N SER A 271 -14.30 -8.94 4.47
CA SER A 271 -13.11 -8.55 5.23
C SER A 271 -13.49 -7.75 6.47
N GLN A 272 -14.46 -6.86 6.38
CA GLN A 272 -14.95 -6.09 7.54
C GLN A 272 -15.67 -6.99 8.54
N ALA A 273 -16.48 -7.95 8.11
CA ALA A 273 -17.14 -8.90 8.99
C ALA A 273 -16.15 -9.78 9.77
N LEU A 274 -15.04 -10.20 9.13
CA LEU A 274 -14.03 -11.05 9.74
C LEU A 274 -13.07 -10.26 10.66
N LEU A 275 -12.64 -9.05 10.25
CA LEU A 275 -11.49 -8.36 10.84
C LEU A 275 -11.87 -7.09 11.62
N VAL A 276 -13.02 -6.49 11.34
CA VAL A 276 -13.57 -5.26 12.00
C VAL A 276 -12.52 -4.13 12.02
N TYR A 277 -11.93 -3.84 10.85
CA TYR A 277 -10.73 -3.00 10.74
C TYR A 277 -10.99 -1.58 10.24
N GLN A 278 -12.15 -1.29 9.65
CA GLN A 278 -12.51 0.03 9.12
C GLN A 278 -12.78 1.00 10.27
N ARG A 279 -11.79 1.79 10.63
CA ARG A 279 -11.80 2.66 11.83
C ARG A 279 -11.63 4.15 11.48
N THR A 280 -11.16 4.43 10.27
CA THR A 280 -10.80 5.77 9.83
C THR A 280 -11.56 6.14 8.56
N SER A 281 -12.51 7.08 8.65
CA SER A 281 -13.15 7.66 7.47
C SER A 281 -12.20 8.60 6.72
N PHE A 282 -12.44 8.80 5.42
CA PHE A 282 -11.66 9.73 4.62
C PHE A 282 -11.75 11.18 5.15
N ASP A 283 -12.91 11.61 5.62
CA ASP A 283 -13.08 12.93 6.23
C ASP A 283 -12.21 13.11 7.48
N ALA A 284 -12.16 12.10 8.36
CA ALA A 284 -11.31 12.14 9.54
C ALA A 284 -9.81 12.24 9.16
N PHE A 285 -9.39 11.53 8.10
CA PHE A 285 -8.04 11.66 7.56
C PHE A 285 -7.76 13.08 7.04
N ILE A 286 -8.67 13.67 6.27
CA ILE A 286 -8.53 15.04 5.75
C ILE A 286 -8.44 16.07 6.88
N VAL A 287 -9.22 15.90 7.95
CA VAL A 287 -9.13 16.76 9.16
C VAL A 287 -7.75 16.62 9.80
N ARG A 288 -7.24 15.39 9.98
CA ARG A 288 -5.88 15.14 10.53
C ARG A 288 -4.79 15.75 9.65
N LEU A 289 -4.87 15.55 8.32
CA LEU A 289 -3.93 16.14 7.36
C LEU A 289 -3.91 17.68 7.43
N ARG A 290 -5.08 18.30 7.52
CA ARG A 290 -5.23 19.75 7.67
C ARG A 290 -4.59 20.25 8.97
N ASN A 291 -4.77 19.53 10.07
CA ASN A 291 -4.18 19.87 11.36
C ASN A 291 -2.66 19.70 11.36
N ALA A 292 -2.15 18.62 10.77
CA ALA A 292 -0.72 18.37 10.63
C ALA A 292 -0.02 19.45 9.78
N SER A 293 -0.70 19.98 8.78
CA SER A 293 -0.17 21.02 7.89
C SER A 293 -0.46 22.46 8.33
N ARG A 294 -1.11 22.66 9.48
CA ARG A 294 -1.67 24.00 9.89
C ARG A 294 -0.66 25.14 9.81
N PHE A 295 0.59 24.93 10.21
CA PHE A 295 1.64 25.98 10.21
C PHE A 295 2.19 26.25 8.81
N THR A 296 2.38 25.21 8.00
CA THR A 296 2.90 25.34 6.63
C THR A 296 1.81 25.76 5.65
N ARG A 297 0.54 25.44 5.95
CA ARG A 297 -0.61 25.69 5.09
C ARG A 297 -0.80 27.17 4.75
N LEU A 298 -0.57 28.07 5.71
CA LEU A 298 -0.69 29.52 5.46
C LEU A 298 0.33 29.97 4.42
N LEU A 299 1.58 29.53 4.55
CA LEU A 299 2.65 29.81 3.58
C LEU A 299 2.31 29.20 2.22
N VAL A 300 1.90 27.93 2.20
CA VAL A 300 1.47 27.26 0.98
C VAL A 300 0.35 28.01 0.29
N ARG A 301 -0.67 28.51 1.02
CA ARG A 301 -1.76 29.30 0.44
C ARG A 301 -1.29 30.62 -0.17
N ILE A 302 -0.32 31.30 0.45
CA ILE A 302 0.27 32.54 -0.11
C ILE A 302 0.95 32.25 -1.43
N PHE A 303 1.72 31.16 -1.52
CA PHE A 303 2.46 30.76 -2.71
C PHE A 303 1.65 29.81 -3.63
N ALA A 304 0.40 29.49 -3.32
CA ALA A 304 -0.41 28.55 -4.09
C ALA A 304 -0.48 28.89 -5.60
N PRO A 305 -0.59 30.15 -6.05
CA PRO A 305 -0.58 30.46 -7.48
C PRO A 305 0.71 30.02 -8.16
N ILE A 306 1.87 30.20 -7.52
CA ILE A 306 3.17 29.82 -8.04
C ILE A 306 3.32 28.31 -8.03
N ILE A 307 2.94 27.66 -6.93
CA ILE A 307 2.99 26.19 -6.78
C ILE A 307 2.11 25.54 -7.86
N ARG A 308 0.88 26.01 -8.03
CA ARG A 308 -0.06 25.50 -9.05
C ARG A 308 0.47 25.72 -10.46
N TRP A 309 1.03 26.89 -10.74
CA TRP A 309 1.67 27.15 -12.02
C TRP A 309 2.82 26.18 -12.30
N PHE A 310 3.67 25.94 -11.28
CA PHE A 310 4.76 24.98 -11.40
C PHE A 310 4.24 23.55 -11.65
N MET A 311 3.28 23.08 -10.85
CA MET A 311 2.69 21.75 -11.01
C MET A 311 2.04 21.57 -12.39
N LEU A 312 1.28 22.54 -12.86
CA LEU A 312 0.61 22.51 -14.17
C LEU A 312 1.57 22.44 -15.37
N ARG A 313 2.86 22.71 -15.19
CA ARG A 313 3.87 22.49 -16.24
C ARG A 313 4.07 21.01 -16.57
N TYR A 314 3.70 20.13 -15.64
CA TYR A 314 3.80 18.68 -15.79
C TYR A 314 2.45 18.03 -16.18
N SER A 315 1.45 18.83 -16.48
CA SER A 315 0.18 18.37 -17.05
C SER A 315 0.20 18.52 -18.58
N ASP A 316 0.31 17.41 -19.28
CA ASP A 316 0.29 17.41 -20.76
C ASP A 316 -1.06 17.89 -21.30
N ALA A 317 -2.16 17.53 -20.63
CA ALA A 317 -3.52 17.98 -20.98
C ALA A 317 -3.63 19.52 -20.90
N TRP A 318 -3.10 20.13 -19.85
CA TRP A 318 -3.10 21.58 -19.67
C TRP A 318 -2.21 22.31 -20.67
N GLN A 319 -1.00 21.79 -20.95
CA GLN A 319 -0.05 22.38 -21.91
C GLN A 319 -0.59 22.34 -23.34
N SER A 320 -1.18 21.22 -23.75
CA SER A 320 -1.76 21.05 -25.08
C SER A 320 -2.92 22.02 -25.37
N ARG A 321 -3.68 22.42 -24.34
CA ARG A 321 -4.73 23.46 -24.50
C ARG A 321 -4.16 24.85 -24.68
N LYS A 322 -3.09 25.20 -23.92
CA LYS A 322 -2.43 26.51 -24.06
C LYS A 322 -1.79 26.71 -25.45
N SER A 323 -1.35 25.66 -26.09
CA SER A 323 -0.77 25.75 -27.43
C SER A 323 -1.83 25.87 -28.53
N ARG A 324 -3.11 25.61 -28.22
CA ARG A 324 -4.25 25.72 -29.17
C ARG A 324 -5.06 27.01 -29.01
N ALA A 325 -4.87 27.72 -27.89
CA ALA A 325 -5.52 29.00 -27.58
C ALA A 325 -4.59 30.19 -27.90
#